data_cd69a7aefca7769231cd5bf264797be0
#
_entry.id   cd69a7aefca7769231cd5bf264797be0
#
_cell.length_a   1.000
_cell.length_b   1.000
_cell.length_c   1.000
_cell.angle_alpha   90.00
_cell.angle_beta   90.00
_cell.angle_gamma   90.00
#
_symmetry.space_group_name_H-M   'P 1'
#
loop_
_entity.id
_entity.type
_entity.pdbx_description
1 polymer ?
#
loop_
_entity_poly.entity_id
_entity_poly.type
_entity_poly.pdbx_seq_one_letter_code
_entity_poly.pdbx_strand_id
1 'polypeptide(L)'
;MQSRIITNELIENIRLYLYEEEKSDNTIEKYMRDIRHFCEWLKGCEFDKSIVLEYKRELIENYAPASVNSMLSSLNALFIYLNWYDMKVKTLKIQKQIFASKDKELTKAEYERLLTAAKSKNNEQLYYLMQTIASTGIRISELSAISVEAVKTGQATINCKGKLRQIFLPKALCKMLKEYIKSRNIQSGSVFVTRTGKPLDRCRVWK
;
A
#
# COMPACT_ATOMS: atom_id res chain seq x y z
N MET A 1 -25.90 1.40 30.10
CA MET A 1 -24.85 1.73 29.07
C MET A 1 -25.36 2.91 28.30
N GLN A 2 -24.50 3.90 28.04
CA GLN A 2 -24.92 5.12 27.35
C GLN A 2 -24.88 4.83 25.84
N SER A 3 -26.02 4.96 25.17
CA SER A 3 -26.16 4.82 23.72
C SER A 3 -25.60 6.04 23.00
N ARG A 4 -25.03 5.83 21.81
CA ARG A 4 -24.33 6.87 21.05
C ARG A 4 -24.65 6.78 19.56
N ILE A 5 -24.54 7.92 18.87
CA ILE A 5 -24.75 8.02 17.42
C ILE A 5 -23.53 8.68 16.79
N ILE A 6 -23.11 8.20 15.62
CA ILE A 6 -22.10 8.87 14.77
C ILE A 6 -22.84 9.62 13.69
N THR A 7 -22.66 10.94 13.66
CA THR A 7 -23.24 11.83 12.64
C THR A 7 -22.21 12.10 11.52
N ASN A 8 -22.69 12.55 10.36
CA ASN A 8 -21.81 12.94 9.27
C ASN A 8 -20.88 14.10 9.69
N GLU A 9 -21.35 15.00 10.52
CA GLU A 9 -20.54 16.09 11.08
C GLU A 9 -19.35 15.54 11.89
N LEU A 10 -19.58 14.53 12.75
CA LEU A 10 -18.51 13.88 13.50
C LEU A 10 -17.48 13.21 12.58
N ILE A 11 -17.93 12.64 11.45
CA ILE A 11 -17.05 12.02 10.46
C ILE A 11 -16.14 13.08 9.78
N GLU A 12 -16.66 14.24 9.44
CA GLU A 12 -15.83 15.30 8.85
C GLU A 12 -14.89 15.92 9.89
N ASN A 13 -15.35 16.11 11.12
CA ASN A 13 -14.51 16.63 12.19
C ASN A 13 -13.33 15.70 12.53
N ILE A 14 -13.50 14.37 12.51
CA ILE A 14 -12.36 13.46 12.71
C ILE A 14 -11.37 13.53 11.55
N ARG A 15 -11.82 13.80 10.32
CA ARG A 15 -10.92 14.01 9.18
C ARG A 15 -9.99 15.20 9.43
N LEU A 16 -10.55 16.32 9.89
CA LEU A 16 -9.79 17.53 10.25
C LEU A 16 -8.81 17.25 11.39
N TYR A 17 -9.27 16.58 12.44
CA TYR A 17 -8.41 16.19 13.55
C TYR A 17 -7.23 15.31 13.08
N LEU A 18 -7.45 14.32 12.21
CA LEU A 18 -6.37 13.48 11.69
C LEU A 18 -5.37 14.28 10.84
N TYR A 19 -5.83 15.32 10.17
CA TYR A 19 -4.97 16.26 9.43
C TYR A 19 -4.14 17.11 10.39
N GLU A 20 -4.75 17.68 11.44
CA GLU A 20 -4.07 18.43 12.50
C GLU A 20 -3.04 17.59 13.26
N GLU A 21 -3.32 16.28 13.44
CA GLU A 21 -2.37 15.27 13.96
C GLU A 21 -1.26 14.91 12.97
N GLU A 22 -1.11 15.62 11.87
CA GLU A 22 -0.08 15.44 10.83
C GLU A 22 -0.04 14.00 10.25
N LYS A 23 -1.20 13.31 10.20
CA LYS A 23 -1.28 12.00 9.55
C LYS A 23 -1.13 12.16 8.03
N SER A 24 -0.44 11.22 7.38
CA SER A 24 -0.34 11.23 5.92
C SER A 24 -1.71 11.03 5.26
N ASP A 25 -1.92 11.62 4.06
CA ASP A 25 -3.17 11.50 3.30
C ASP A 25 -3.63 10.05 3.15
N ASN A 26 -2.72 9.13 2.84
CA ASN A 26 -3.03 7.69 2.75
C ASN A 26 -3.54 7.11 4.07
N THR A 27 -3.05 7.60 5.21
CA THR A 27 -3.52 7.18 6.54
C THR A 27 -4.90 7.75 6.82
N ILE A 28 -5.12 9.02 6.50
CA ILE A 28 -6.42 9.69 6.66
C ILE A 28 -7.46 8.96 5.81
N GLU A 29 -7.22 8.79 4.51
CA GLU A 29 -8.16 8.10 3.61
C GLU A 29 -8.46 6.66 4.06
N LYS A 30 -7.47 5.95 4.57
CA LYS A 30 -7.65 4.61 5.12
C LYS A 30 -8.56 4.64 6.36
N TYR A 31 -8.33 5.56 7.30
CA TYR A 31 -9.13 5.69 8.51
C TYR A 31 -10.57 6.08 8.18
N MET A 32 -10.74 7.05 7.29
CA MET A 32 -12.06 7.48 6.84
C MET A 32 -12.86 6.36 6.17
N ARG A 33 -12.20 5.54 5.33
CA ARG A 33 -12.83 4.37 4.72
C ARG A 33 -13.31 3.37 5.76
N ASP A 34 -12.48 3.05 6.75
CA ASP A 34 -12.81 2.07 7.77
C ASP A 34 -13.92 2.57 8.71
N ILE A 35 -13.92 3.87 9.05
CA ILE A 35 -14.96 4.51 9.84
C ILE A 35 -16.30 4.51 9.08
N ARG A 36 -16.29 4.87 7.79
CA ARG A 36 -17.50 4.82 6.95
C ARG A 36 -18.06 3.39 6.85
N HIS A 37 -17.21 2.39 6.69
CA HIS A 37 -17.63 0.99 6.70
C HIS A 37 -18.35 0.60 7.99
N PHE A 38 -17.87 1.08 9.14
CA PHE A 38 -18.57 0.88 10.41
C PHE A 38 -19.93 1.62 10.46
N CYS A 39 -19.98 2.86 9.99
CA CYS A 39 -21.23 3.63 9.95
C CYS A 39 -22.27 3.02 9.00
N GLU A 40 -21.85 2.51 7.85
CA GLU A 40 -22.70 1.78 6.90
C GLU A 40 -23.27 0.51 7.53
N TRP A 41 -22.44 -0.23 8.29
CA TRP A 41 -22.86 -1.41 9.02
C TRP A 41 -23.87 -1.09 10.13
N LEU A 42 -23.68 0.02 10.86
CA LEU A 42 -24.61 0.51 11.88
C LEU A 42 -25.94 0.99 11.31
N LYS A 43 -26.02 1.34 10.03
CA LYS A 43 -27.21 1.90 9.37
C LYS A 43 -27.84 3.09 10.10
N GLY A 44 -27.03 3.90 10.77
CA GLY A 44 -27.49 5.07 11.52
C GLY A 44 -28.15 4.77 12.87
N CYS A 45 -28.09 3.52 13.32
CA CYS A 45 -28.63 3.15 14.63
C CYS A 45 -27.75 3.64 15.77
N GLU A 46 -28.38 3.86 16.91
CA GLU A 46 -27.64 4.02 18.17
C GLU A 46 -26.89 2.74 18.51
N PHE A 47 -25.74 2.88 19.13
CA PHE A 47 -24.91 1.76 19.52
C PHE A 47 -24.25 1.94 20.88
N ASP A 48 -23.94 0.83 21.48
CA ASP A 48 -23.17 0.72 22.72
C ASP A 48 -21.95 -0.19 22.52
N LYS A 49 -21.26 -0.50 23.59
CA LYS A 49 -20.10 -1.40 23.56
C LYS A 49 -20.43 -2.79 23.02
N SER A 50 -21.63 -3.31 23.25
CA SER A 50 -22.02 -4.64 22.80
C SER A 50 -22.09 -4.71 21.28
N ILE A 51 -22.63 -3.69 20.65
CA ILE A 51 -22.73 -3.54 19.19
C ILE A 51 -21.33 -3.42 18.56
N VAL A 52 -20.40 -2.69 19.18
CA VAL A 52 -19.00 -2.62 18.71
C VAL A 52 -18.33 -4.00 18.77
N LEU A 53 -18.65 -4.81 19.78
CA LEU A 53 -18.13 -6.18 19.89
C LEU A 53 -18.76 -7.12 18.83
N GLU A 54 -20.03 -6.93 18.46
CA GLU A 54 -20.67 -7.65 17.37
C GLU A 54 -20.01 -7.31 16.03
N TYR A 55 -19.81 -6.03 15.75
CA TYR A 55 -19.07 -5.62 14.55
C TYR A 55 -17.67 -6.24 14.50
N LYS A 56 -16.95 -6.28 15.64
CA LYS A 56 -15.65 -6.96 15.70
C LYS A 56 -15.76 -8.44 15.35
N ARG A 57 -16.80 -9.16 15.78
CA ARG A 57 -17.02 -10.58 15.42
C ARG A 57 -17.23 -10.73 13.93
N GLU A 58 -18.06 -9.90 13.32
CA GLU A 58 -18.29 -9.90 11.88
C GLU A 58 -17.00 -9.63 11.10
N LEU A 59 -16.17 -8.69 11.56
CA LEU A 59 -14.86 -8.47 10.94
C LEU A 59 -13.97 -9.71 11.00
N ILE A 60 -13.98 -10.45 12.12
CA ILE A 60 -13.18 -11.68 12.29
C ILE A 60 -13.63 -12.78 11.32
N GLU A 61 -14.93 -12.87 11.05
CA GLU A 61 -15.48 -13.88 10.13
C GLU A 61 -15.16 -13.56 8.67
N ASN A 62 -15.09 -12.27 8.31
CA ASN A 62 -14.99 -11.85 6.91
C ASN A 62 -13.60 -11.39 6.47
N TYR A 63 -12.67 -11.10 7.40
CA TYR A 63 -11.37 -10.51 7.06
C TYR A 63 -10.20 -11.21 7.75
N ALA A 64 -9.03 -11.15 7.10
CA ALA A 64 -7.78 -11.63 7.70
C ALA A 64 -7.44 -10.86 8.99
N PRO A 65 -6.86 -11.51 10.01
CA PRO A 65 -6.59 -10.90 11.32
C PRO A 65 -5.82 -9.57 11.29
N ALA A 66 -4.88 -9.42 10.35
CA ALA A 66 -4.15 -8.17 10.18
C ALA A 66 -5.04 -7.03 9.67
N SER A 67 -6.00 -7.33 8.77
CA SER A 67 -6.99 -6.37 8.28
C SER A 67 -7.95 -5.98 9.39
N VAL A 68 -8.46 -6.95 10.18
CA VAL A 68 -9.29 -6.69 11.35
C VAL A 68 -8.60 -5.73 12.31
N ASN A 69 -7.36 -6.00 12.68
CA ASN A 69 -6.59 -5.13 13.58
C ASN A 69 -6.41 -3.72 13.01
N SER A 70 -6.21 -3.62 11.70
CA SER A 70 -6.10 -2.34 11.02
C SER A 70 -7.41 -1.54 11.08
N MET A 71 -8.56 -2.18 10.86
CA MET A 71 -9.89 -1.55 10.94
C MET A 71 -10.23 -1.16 12.38
N LEU A 72 -9.97 -2.04 13.35
CA LEU A 72 -10.17 -1.74 14.77
C LEU A 72 -9.29 -0.57 15.25
N SER A 73 -8.09 -0.41 14.70
CA SER A 73 -7.22 0.73 15.01
C SER A 73 -7.83 2.05 14.54
N SER A 74 -8.47 2.08 13.37
CA SER A 74 -9.19 3.25 12.86
C SER A 74 -10.39 3.62 13.74
N LEU A 75 -11.18 2.62 14.18
CA LEU A 75 -12.30 2.83 15.10
C LEU A 75 -11.84 3.30 16.47
N ASN A 76 -10.79 2.70 17.01
CA ASN A 76 -10.26 3.14 18.31
C ASN A 76 -9.74 4.57 18.24
N ALA A 77 -9.20 5.02 17.12
CA ALA A 77 -8.82 6.42 16.93
C ALA A 77 -10.03 7.35 16.93
N LEU A 78 -11.14 6.97 16.28
CA LEU A 78 -12.41 7.68 16.36
C LEU A 78 -12.92 7.78 17.80
N PHE A 79 -12.93 6.67 18.53
CA PHE A 79 -13.41 6.63 19.91
C PHE A 79 -12.51 7.46 20.85
N ILE A 80 -11.21 7.53 20.60
CA ILE A 80 -10.29 8.40 21.35
C ILE A 80 -10.62 9.87 21.06
N TYR A 81 -10.78 10.26 19.80
CA TYR A 81 -11.13 11.61 19.40
C TYR A 81 -12.44 12.09 20.06
N LEU A 82 -13.46 11.21 20.12
CA LEU A 82 -14.74 11.50 20.73
C LEU A 82 -14.75 11.37 22.27
N ASN A 83 -13.61 11.07 22.90
CA ASN A 83 -13.51 10.75 24.33
C ASN A 83 -14.39 9.56 24.77
N TRP A 84 -14.71 8.64 23.86
CA TRP A 84 -15.50 7.43 24.13
C TRP A 84 -14.59 6.24 24.46
N TYR A 85 -13.78 6.39 25.48
CA TYR A 85 -12.75 5.41 25.85
C TYR A 85 -13.32 4.03 26.22
N ASP A 86 -14.54 4.00 26.74
CA ASP A 86 -15.29 2.79 27.07
C ASP A 86 -15.68 1.96 25.81
N MET A 87 -15.80 2.61 24.65
CA MET A 87 -16.08 1.96 23.36
C MET A 87 -14.88 1.26 22.74
N LYS A 88 -13.66 1.57 23.15
CA LYS A 88 -12.43 0.99 22.58
C LYS A 88 -12.39 -0.53 22.72
N VAL A 89 -12.01 -1.21 21.63
CA VAL A 89 -11.88 -2.67 21.58
C VAL A 89 -10.42 -3.10 21.45
N LYS A 90 -10.10 -4.23 22.08
CA LYS A 90 -8.76 -4.83 21.98
C LYS A 90 -8.57 -5.40 20.56
N THR A 91 -7.37 -5.23 20.02
CA THR A 91 -6.94 -5.90 18.79
C THR A 91 -6.74 -7.40 19.01
N LEU A 92 -6.74 -8.17 17.93
CA LEU A 92 -6.45 -9.60 17.96
C LEU A 92 -4.96 -9.83 18.23
N LYS A 93 -4.65 -10.81 19.05
CA LYS A 93 -3.28 -11.28 19.20
C LYS A 93 -2.91 -12.07 17.96
N ILE A 94 -2.01 -11.54 17.15
CA ILE A 94 -1.50 -12.22 15.96
C ILE A 94 -0.14 -12.84 16.32
N GLN A 95 -0.10 -14.15 16.27
CA GLN A 95 1.18 -14.86 16.37
C GLN A 95 1.90 -14.71 15.03
N LYS A 96 2.98 -13.95 15.00
CA LYS A 96 3.82 -13.84 13.80
C LYS A 96 4.52 -15.18 13.59
N GLN A 97 4.22 -15.84 12.49
CA GLN A 97 5.07 -16.94 12.02
C GLN A 97 6.45 -16.36 11.70
N ILE A 98 7.48 -16.90 12.35
CA ILE A 98 8.88 -16.46 12.19
C ILE A 98 9.38 -16.80 10.77
N PHE A 99 8.84 -17.84 10.18
CA PHE A 99 9.17 -18.27 8.81
C PHE A 99 7.93 -18.08 7.92
N ALA A 100 8.10 -17.38 6.80
CA ALA A 100 7.10 -17.38 5.75
C ALA A 100 6.97 -18.82 5.19
N SER A 101 5.74 -19.27 4.88
CA SER A 101 5.57 -20.55 4.21
C SER A 101 6.24 -20.48 2.84
N LYS A 102 7.05 -21.48 2.49
CA LYS A 102 7.75 -21.56 1.20
C LYS A 102 6.80 -21.45 0.00
N ASP A 103 5.54 -21.85 0.18
CA ASP A 103 4.50 -21.78 -0.84
C ASP A 103 4.11 -20.35 -1.26
N LYS A 104 4.53 -19.34 -0.50
CA LYS A 104 4.30 -17.90 -0.81
C LYS A 104 5.51 -17.22 -1.45
N GLU A 105 6.60 -17.93 -1.60
CA GLU A 105 7.83 -17.43 -2.21
C GLU A 105 7.91 -17.88 -3.67
N LEU A 106 8.23 -16.95 -4.55
CA LEU A 106 8.44 -17.24 -5.95
C LEU A 106 9.77 -17.97 -6.14
N THR A 107 9.72 -19.17 -6.67
CA THR A 107 10.93 -19.92 -7.01
C THR A 107 11.63 -19.30 -8.22
N LYS A 108 12.93 -19.59 -8.38
CA LYS A 108 13.70 -19.12 -9.54
C LYS A 108 13.07 -19.61 -10.87
N ALA A 109 12.62 -20.86 -10.92
CA ALA A 109 11.99 -21.42 -12.11
C ALA A 109 10.65 -20.73 -12.46
N GLU A 110 9.86 -20.36 -11.46
CA GLU A 110 8.62 -19.60 -11.67
C GLU A 110 8.90 -18.19 -12.14
N TYR A 111 9.90 -17.54 -11.57
CA TYR A 111 10.35 -16.23 -12.01
C TYR A 111 10.81 -16.25 -13.48
N GLU A 112 11.63 -17.22 -13.88
CA GLU A 112 12.09 -17.38 -15.27
C GLU A 112 10.92 -17.65 -16.23
N ARG A 113 9.91 -18.42 -15.82
CA ARG A 113 8.66 -18.61 -16.59
C ARG A 113 7.89 -17.30 -16.78
N LEU A 114 7.78 -16.47 -15.74
CA LEU A 114 7.15 -15.15 -15.85
C LEU A 114 7.87 -14.24 -16.81
N LEU A 115 9.21 -14.21 -16.77
CA LEU A 115 10.01 -13.42 -17.73
C LEU A 115 9.82 -13.91 -19.18
N THR A 116 9.80 -15.22 -19.38
CA THR A 116 9.55 -15.84 -20.70
C THR A 116 8.15 -15.47 -21.20
N ALA A 117 7.15 -15.55 -20.34
CA ALA A 117 5.77 -15.18 -20.69
C ALA A 117 5.62 -13.70 -21.04
N ALA A 118 6.34 -12.80 -20.35
CA ALA A 118 6.34 -11.38 -20.69
C ALA A 118 6.96 -11.13 -22.08
N LYS A 119 8.05 -11.83 -22.41
CA LYS A 119 8.69 -11.77 -23.74
C LYS A 119 7.79 -12.31 -24.84
N SER A 120 7.17 -13.47 -24.65
CA SER A 120 6.30 -14.10 -25.66
C SER A 120 5.06 -13.25 -25.96
N LYS A 121 4.59 -12.46 -24.99
CA LYS A 121 3.51 -11.49 -25.17
C LYS A 121 3.95 -10.13 -25.69
N ASN A 122 5.23 -9.97 -26.07
CA ASN A 122 5.83 -8.71 -26.48
C ASN A 122 5.63 -7.56 -25.46
N ASN A 123 5.48 -7.90 -24.17
CA ASN A 123 5.34 -6.92 -23.12
C ASN A 123 6.71 -6.58 -22.51
N GLU A 124 7.53 -5.86 -23.30
CA GLU A 124 8.88 -5.45 -22.88
C GLU A 124 8.85 -4.66 -21.57
N GLN A 125 7.89 -3.75 -21.39
CA GLN A 125 7.80 -2.95 -20.17
C GLN A 125 7.66 -3.84 -18.93
N LEU A 126 6.80 -4.85 -18.98
CA LEU A 126 6.63 -5.80 -17.88
C LEU A 126 7.91 -6.61 -17.64
N TYR A 127 8.57 -7.05 -18.71
CA TYR A 127 9.83 -7.78 -18.62
C TYR A 127 10.90 -6.97 -17.87
N TYR A 128 11.16 -5.73 -18.29
CA TYR A 128 12.16 -4.88 -17.64
C TYR A 128 11.75 -4.44 -16.25
N LEU A 129 10.46 -4.25 -16.00
CA LEU A 129 9.90 -3.97 -14.68
C LEU A 129 10.19 -5.10 -13.68
N MET A 130 9.89 -6.35 -14.05
CA MET A 130 10.15 -7.52 -13.22
C MET A 130 11.64 -7.68 -12.92
N GLN A 131 12.50 -7.52 -13.94
CA GLN A 131 13.95 -7.54 -13.77
C GLN A 131 14.44 -6.47 -12.80
N THR A 132 13.90 -5.25 -12.89
CA THR A 132 14.27 -4.14 -12.02
C THR A 132 13.87 -4.42 -10.58
N ILE A 133 12.64 -4.87 -10.34
CA ILE A 133 12.15 -5.18 -8.99
C ILE A 133 12.95 -6.32 -8.37
N ALA A 134 13.17 -7.41 -9.12
CA ALA A 134 13.90 -8.57 -8.62
C ALA A 134 15.38 -8.27 -8.30
N SER A 135 16.02 -7.41 -9.12
CA SER A 135 17.44 -7.09 -8.96
C SER A 135 17.73 -6.04 -7.89
N THR A 136 16.75 -5.21 -7.54
CA THR A 136 16.95 -4.05 -6.64
C THR A 136 16.15 -4.13 -5.34
N GLY A 137 15.12 -4.95 -5.26
CA GLY A 137 14.18 -4.98 -4.14
C GLY A 137 13.40 -3.67 -3.97
N ILE A 138 13.28 -2.87 -5.02
CA ILE A 138 12.54 -1.60 -4.97
C ILE A 138 11.03 -1.86 -4.80
N ARG A 139 10.37 -1.02 -4.01
CA ARG A 139 8.90 -1.08 -3.91
C ARG A 139 8.25 -0.46 -5.15
N ILE A 140 7.07 -0.96 -5.53
CA ILE A 140 6.33 -0.42 -6.69
C ILE A 140 6.07 1.09 -6.56
N SER A 141 5.78 1.57 -5.35
CA SER A 141 5.58 3.01 -5.08
C SER A 141 6.83 3.87 -5.26
N GLU A 142 8.00 3.24 -5.30
CA GLU A 142 9.31 3.89 -5.44
C GLU A 142 9.86 3.79 -6.86
N LEU A 143 9.14 3.12 -7.75
CA LEU A 143 9.58 2.79 -9.12
C LEU A 143 9.93 4.03 -9.94
N SER A 144 9.28 5.16 -9.69
CA SER A 144 9.56 6.44 -10.35
C SER A 144 10.99 6.94 -10.10
N ALA A 145 11.66 6.48 -9.04
CA ALA A 145 13.06 6.80 -8.75
C ALA A 145 14.05 6.10 -9.72
N ILE A 146 13.61 5.05 -10.42
CA ILE A 146 14.39 4.46 -11.50
C ILE A 146 14.26 5.37 -12.72
N SER A 147 15.12 6.37 -12.77
CA SER A 147 15.16 7.37 -13.83
C SER A 147 16.28 7.09 -14.82
N VAL A 148 16.26 7.78 -15.97
CA VAL A 148 17.33 7.73 -16.96
C VAL A 148 18.67 8.12 -16.33
N GLU A 149 18.67 9.11 -15.44
CA GLU A 149 19.83 9.60 -14.70
C GLU A 149 20.34 8.53 -13.73
N ALA A 150 19.43 7.89 -12.99
CA ALA A 150 19.76 6.79 -12.08
C ALA A 150 20.41 5.60 -12.83
N VAL A 151 19.92 5.27 -14.02
CA VAL A 151 20.50 4.21 -14.87
C VAL A 151 21.88 4.60 -15.40
N LYS A 152 22.13 5.89 -15.67
CA LYS A 152 23.46 6.38 -16.09
C LYS A 152 24.48 6.29 -14.96
N THR A 153 24.10 6.71 -13.75
CA THR A 153 24.99 6.73 -12.57
C THR A 153 25.09 5.37 -11.86
N GLY A 154 24.17 4.45 -12.11
CA GLY A 154 24.06 3.17 -11.42
C GLY A 154 23.50 3.26 -10.00
N GLN A 155 22.87 4.38 -9.64
CA GLN A 155 22.33 4.63 -8.31
C GLN A 155 20.99 5.38 -8.41
N ALA A 156 20.02 4.98 -7.59
CA ALA A 156 18.75 5.68 -7.41
C ALA A 156 18.59 6.14 -5.96
N THR A 157 18.16 7.38 -5.76
CA THR A 157 17.84 7.91 -4.44
C THR A 157 16.34 7.87 -4.22
N ILE A 158 15.91 7.27 -3.13
CA ILE A 158 14.51 7.15 -2.75
C ILE A 158 14.27 7.97 -1.49
N ASN A 159 13.27 8.83 -1.55
CA ASN A 159 12.74 9.52 -0.37
C ASN A 159 11.44 8.84 0.05
N CYS A 160 11.42 8.23 1.23
CA CYS A 160 10.23 7.63 1.80
C CYS A 160 10.02 8.14 3.22
N LYS A 161 8.97 8.92 3.45
CA LYS A 161 8.62 9.47 4.76
C LYS A 161 9.79 10.22 5.42
N GLY A 162 10.46 11.08 4.68
CA GLY A 162 11.60 11.87 5.17
C GLY A 162 12.92 11.10 5.33
N LYS A 163 12.93 9.77 5.05
CA LYS A 163 14.15 8.96 5.06
C LYS A 163 14.67 8.78 3.64
N LEU A 164 15.88 9.25 3.40
CA LEU A 164 16.61 9.03 2.15
C LEU A 164 17.32 7.68 2.21
N ARG A 165 17.17 6.87 1.16
CA ARG A 165 17.99 5.67 0.95
C ARG A 165 18.50 5.62 -0.49
N GLN A 166 19.70 5.13 -0.66
CA GLN A 166 20.26 4.86 -1.98
C GLN A 166 20.05 3.38 -2.33
N ILE A 167 19.73 3.14 -3.59
CA ILE A 167 19.65 1.81 -4.19
C ILE A 167 20.70 1.75 -5.28
N PHE A 168 21.54 0.72 -5.26
CA PHE A 168 22.50 0.44 -6.31
C PHE A 168 21.85 -0.40 -7.40
N LEU A 169 22.05 0.01 -8.64
CA LEU A 169 21.58 -0.72 -9.82
C LEU A 169 22.73 -1.60 -10.33
N PRO A 170 22.57 -2.94 -10.37
CA PRO A 170 23.59 -3.83 -10.93
C PRO A 170 23.98 -3.43 -12.34
N LYS A 171 25.27 -3.55 -12.70
CA LYS A 171 25.77 -3.19 -14.06
C LYS A 171 25.01 -3.88 -15.17
N ALA A 172 24.66 -5.17 -14.98
CA ALA A 172 23.85 -5.93 -15.94
C ALA A 172 22.46 -5.30 -16.14
N LEU A 173 21.79 -4.90 -15.05
CA LEU A 173 20.50 -4.22 -15.12
C LEU A 173 20.61 -2.86 -15.82
N CYS A 174 21.65 -2.07 -15.50
CA CYS A 174 21.88 -0.79 -16.15
C CYS A 174 22.07 -0.95 -17.68
N LYS A 175 22.80 -1.98 -18.13
CA LYS A 175 22.96 -2.27 -19.55
C LYS A 175 21.60 -2.55 -20.21
N MET A 176 20.83 -3.44 -19.64
CA MET A 176 19.49 -3.79 -20.13
C MET A 176 18.54 -2.58 -20.17
N LEU A 177 18.52 -1.77 -19.11
CA LEU A 177 17.67 -0.58 -19.04
C LEU A 177 18.10 0.50 -20.05
N LYS A 178 19.40 0.64 -20.35
CA LYS A 178 19.87 1.55 -21.41
C LYS A 178 19.33 1.15 -22.79
N GLU A 179 19.30 -0.14 -23.11
CA GLU A 179 18.69 -0.66 -24.34
C GLU A 179 17.19 -0.34 -24.39
N TYR A 180 16.47 -0.59 -23.29
CA TYR A 180 15.05 -0.27 -23.17
C TYR A 180 14.76 1.24 -23.29
N ILE A 181 15.53 2.09 -22.62
CA ILE A 181 15.44 3.56 -22.71
C ILE A 181 15.59 4.02 -24.15
N LYS A 182 16.58 3.46 -24.88
CA LYS A 182 16.84 3.77 -26.29
C LYS A 182 15.68 3.31 -27.16
N SER A 183 15.18 2.08 -27.00
CA SER A 183 14.09 1.53 -27.85
C SER A 183 12.79 2.31 -27.67
N ARG A 184 12.56 2.86 -26.46
CA ARG A 184 11.36 3.66 -26.12
C ARG A 184 11.55 5.17 -26.29
N ASN A 185 12.73 5.62 -26.72
CA ASN A 185 13.09 7.03 -26.91
C ASN A 185 12.82 7.90 -25.66
N ILE A 186 13.15 7.36 -24.45
CA ILE A 186 12.96 8.07 -23.18
C ILE A 186 14.17 8.98 -22.95
N GLN A 187 13.97 10.29 -22.91
CA GLN A 187 15.06 11.25 -22.83
C GLN A 187 15.50 11.55 -21.39
N SER A 188 14.55 11.64 -20.45
CA SER A 188 14.80 11.99 -19.03
C SER A 188 13.67 11.50 -18.13
N GLY A 189 13.91 11.54 -16.82
CA GLY A 189 12.91 11.17 -15.81
C GLY A 189 12.71 9.66 -15.67
N SER A 190 11.52 9.23 -15.22
CA SER A 190 11.24 7.83 -14.94
C SER A 190 11.36 6.94 -16.16
N VAL A 191 12.05 5.80 -16.01
CA VAL A 191 12.19 4.78 -17.08
C VAL A 191 10.88 4.07 -17.37
N PHE A 192 10.05 3.87 -16.36
CA PHE A 192 8.77 3.19 -16.50
C PHE A 192 7.64 4.19 -16.54
N VAL A 193 7.12 4.40 -17.75
CA VAL A 193 6.08 5.40 -18.01
C VAL A 193 4.86 4.78 -18.68
N THR A 194 3.72 5.43 -18.52
CA THR A 194 2.50 5.10 -19.27
C THR A 194 2.63 5.53 -20.73
N ARG A 195 1.65 5.14 -21.56
CA ARG A 195 1.56 5.62 -22.95
C ARG A 195 1.51 7.16 -23.05
N THR A 196 1.06 7.84 -21.99
CA THR A 196 1.00 9.32 -21.94
C THR A 196 2.24 9.96 -21.30
N GLY A 197 3.32 9.20 -21.06
CA GLY A 197 4.57 9.70 -20.48
C GLY A 197 4.58 9.91 -18.97
N LYS A 198 3.48 9.65 -18.26
CA LYS A 198 3.43 9.74 -16.80
C LYS A 198 4.11 8.52 -16.16
N PRO A 199 4.85 8.66 -15.03
CA PRO A 199 5.41 7.53 -14.32
C PRO A 199 4.35 6.49 -13.97
N LEU A 200 4.71 5.21 -14.02
CA LEU A 200 3.84 4.13 -13.59
C LEU A 200 3.57 4.24 -12.08
N ASP A 201 2.30 4.19 -11.72
CA ASP A 201 1.83 4.08 -10.37
C ASP A 201 1.43 2.63 -10.02
N ARG A 202 1.18 2.38 -8.72
CA ARG A 202 0.79 1.06 -8.23
C ARG A 202 -0.45 0.50 -8.94
N CYS A 203 -1.46 1.34 -9.19
CA CYS A 203 -2.73 0.90 -9.78
C CYS A 203 -2.55 0.44 -11.23
N ARG A 204 -1.58 1.03 -11.96
CA ARG A 204 -1.30 0.70 -13.37
C ARG A 204 -0.34 -0.47 -13.54
N VAL A 205 0.50 -0.75 -12.54
CA VAL A 205 1.36 -1.93 -12.56
C VAL A 205 0.54 -3.22 -12.39
N TRP A 206 -0.61 -3.17 -11.71
CA TRP A 206 -1.47 -4.33 -11.45
C TRP A 206 -2.57 -4.57 -12.51
N LYS A 207 -2.70 -3.72 -13.50
CA LYS A 207 -3.59 -3.89 -14.66
C LYS A 207 -2.86 -4.54 -15.82
#